data_48c1d5ae943ae1f36c6668543c510771
#
_entry.id   48c1d5ae943ae1f36c6668543c510771
#
_cell.length_a   1.000
_cell.length_b   1.000
_cell.length_c   1.000
_cell.angle_alpha   90.00
_cell.angle_beta   90.00
_cell.angle_gamma   90.00
#
_symmetry.space_group_name_H-M   'P 1'
#
loop_
_entity.id
_entity.type
_entity.pdbx_description
1 polymer ?
#
loop_
_entity_poly.entity_id
_entity_poly.type
_entity_poly.pdbx_seq_one_letter_code
_entity_poly.pdbx_strand_id
1 'polypeptide(L)'
;MLRTLIVAVGLLVAPVLAAQERVTPKASKGGQKQIEPWSEVPETFRGLKIPDWPMPTDVKQWEETDRARTRATLVRCLGEMPPRPDPRKVKVLSKEDHEDYVVERFEFHNGVDMTVPGVLLIPKNRKGPMPAIIGLHGHGSTKEHITTDEKNSQNIGPLMARKGYVVAAIDASFNGERTGKGPSGAKLDKGAGPQEMSLFKLYLWQGRSLWGMMLREEQCLIDYLETRPEVDARRIGATGMSMGCTRSWWLAAVDDRIQAVVGVACFTRYTELIAQGNLRYHGIYYFVPGVFAHFDTEAIHALIAPRPHLELSGDQDGGAPTDGIVTLEKKLGALYRLYGKGDQFRSVVYKDTGHEYLPEMKEEMVRWFERALPAAK
;
A
#
# COMPACT_ATOMS: atom_id res chain seq x y z
N MET A 1 -54.81 58.46 6.81
CA MET A 1 -54.66 57.44 5.72
C MET A 1 -53.28 57.55 5.15
N LEU A 2 -52.36 56.74 5.69
CA LEU A 2 -50.96 56.68 5.26
C LEU A 2 -50.76 55.46 4.37
N ARG A 3 -50.37 55.69 3.13
CA ARG A 3 -50.01 54.61 2.19
C ARG A 3 -48.50 54.37 2.27
N THR A 4 -48.12 53.20 2.72
CA THR A 4 -46.74 52.74 2.76
C THR A 4 -46.34 52.20 1.40
N LEU A 5 -45.29 52.76 0.82
CA LEU A 5 -44.67 52.34 -0.42
C LEU A 5 -43.58 51.27 -0.07
N ILE A 6 -43.78 50.04 -0.53
CA ILE A 6 -42.77 49.01 -0.43
C ILE A 6 -41.97 49.04 -1.74
N VAL A 7 -40.69 49.40 -1.64
CA VAL A 7 -39.73 49.30 -2.74
C VAL A 7 -39.04 47.92 -2.62
N ALA A 8 -39.33 47.04 -3.57
CA ALA A 8 -38.64 45.77 -3.70
C ALA A 8 -37.33 45.99 -4.49
N VAL A 9 -36.21 45.83 -3.85
CA VAL A 9 -34.88 45.77 -4.48
C VAL A 9 -34.61 44.31 -4.91
N GLY A 10 -34.79 44.02 -6.19
CA GLY A 10 -34.43 42.77 -6.80
C GLY A 10 -32.92 42.73 -7.03
N LEU A 11 -32.20 41.90 -6.26
CA LEU A 11 -30.82 41.50 -6.58
C LEU A 11 -30.82 40.45 -7.69
N LEU A 12 -30.44 40.88 -8.88
CA LEU A 12 -30.10 40.00 -9.99
C LEU A 12 -28.72 39.39 -9.70
N VAL A 13 -28.69 38.14 -9.22
CA VAL A 13 -27.48 37.34 -9.18
C VAL A 13 -27.38 36.64 -10.53
N ALA A 14 -26.52 37.13 -11.40
CA ALA A 14 -26.16 36.43 -12.62
C ALA A 14 -25.25 35.23 -12.28
N PRO A 15 -25.50 34.04 -12.81
CA PRO A 15 -24.58 32.93 -12.65
C PRO A 15 -23.39 33.14 -13.60
N VAL A 16 -22.21 33.42 -13.03
CA VAL A 16 -20.94 33.30 -13.76
C VAL A 16 -20.63 31.80 -13.80
N LEU A 17 -21.17 31.11 -14.78
CA LEU A 17 -20.68 29.83 -15.21
C LEU A 17 -19.47 30.08 -16.11
N ALA A 18 -18.27 30.21 -15.51
CA ALA A 18 -17.03 30.07 -16.25
C ALA A 18 -16.92 28.59 -16.66
N ALA A 19 -17.01 28.35 -17.96
CA ALA A 19 -16.74 27.05 -18.56
C ALA A 19 -15.28 26.70 -18.24
N GLN A 20 -15.07 25.79 -17.30
CA GLN A 20 -13.78 25.12 -17.15
C GLN A 20 -13.59 24.25 -18.39
N GLU A 21 -12.74 24.66 -19.30
CA GLU A 21 -12.23 23.79 -20.36
C GLU A 21 -11.55 22.57 -19.69
N ARG A 22 -12.18 21.41 -19.84
CA ARG A 22 -11.59 20.15 -19.46
C ARG A 22 -10.42 19.87 -20.40
N VAL A 23 -9.22 20.14 -19.96
CA VAL A 23 -7.99 19.63 -20.60
C VAL A 23 -8.02 18.10 -20.44
N THR A 24 -8.49 17.40 -21.45
CA THR A 24 -8.36 15.95 -21.56
C THR A 24 -6.90 15.64 -21.87
N PRO A 25 -6.14 14.93 -21.02
CA PRO A 25 -4.82 14.46 -21.38
C PRO A 25 -4.94 13.54 -22.59
N LYS A 26 -4.16 13.77 -23.64
CA LYS A 26 -4.03 12.80 -24.74
C LYS A 26 -3.43 11.53 -24.15
N ALA A 27 -4.19 10.42 -24.18
CA ALA A 27 -3.68 9.12 -23.83
C ALA A 27 -2.50 8.78 -24.74
N SER A 28 -1.30 8.74 -24.17
CA SER A 28 -0.13 8.17 -24.85
C SER A 28 -0.20 6.66 -24.73
N LYS A 29 0.03 5.96 -25.82
CA LYS A 29 0.27 4.52 -25.80
C LYS A 29 1.58 4.28 -25.03
N GLY A 30 1.51 3.66 -23.86
CA GLY A 30 2.64 3.39 -22.98
C GLY A 30 2.84 4.47 -21.91
N GLY A 31 2.78 4.08 -20.64
CA GLY A 31 3.13 4.84 -19.46
C GLY A 31 2.36 6.15 -19.23
N GLN A 32 1.91 6.37 -18.01
CA GLN A 32 1.42 7.70 -17.61
C GLN A 32 2.63 8.62 -17.57
N LYS A 33 2.75 9.56 -18.52
CA LYS A 33 3.77 10.62 -18.44
C LYS A 33 3.58 11.41 -17.16
N GLN A 34 4.69 11.77 -16.51
CA GLN A 34 4.67 12.83 -15.50
C GLN A 34 3.97 14.05 -16.13
N ILE A 35 3.01 14.59 -15.39
CA ILE A 35 2.32 15.79 -15.83
C ILE A 35 3.25 16.95 -15.55
N GLU A 36 3.38 17.83 -16.54
CA GLU A 36 4.09 19.12 -16.37
C GLU A 36 3.72 19.77 -15.03
N PRO A 37 4.69 20.40 -14.36
CA PRO A 37 4.44 21.06 -13.08
C PRO A 37 3.19 21.93 -13.19
N TRP A 38 2.26 21.73 -12.32
CA TRP A 38 0.97 22.41 -12.37
C TRP A 38 1.15 23.88 -12.03
N SER A 39 1.28 24.71 -13.06
CA SER A 39 1.21 26.17 -12.89
C SER A 39 -0.12 26.61 -12.24
N GLU A 40 -1.16 25.78 -12.36
CA GLU A 40 -2.50 26.03 -11.85
C GLU A 40 -2.79 25.40 -10.46
N VAL A 41 -1.88 24.61 -9.88
CA VAL A 41 -2.06 24.13 -8.52
C VAL A 41 -2.02 25.33 -7.58
N PRO A 42 -3.06 25.55 -6.75
CA PRO A 42 -3.08 26.66 -5.81
C PRO A 42 -1.86 26.66 -4.91
N GLU A 43 -1.33 27.87 -4.63
CA GLU A 43 -0.13 28.04 -3.80
C GLU A 43 -0.26 27.35 -2.43
N THR A 44 -1.47 27.31 -1.87
CA THR A 44 -1.76 26.60 -0.62
C THR A 44 -1.44 25.12 -0.67
N PHE A 45 -1.51 24.49 -1.85
CA PHE A 45 -1.13 23.09 -2.04
C PHE A 45 0.36 22.96 -2.36
N ARG A 46 0.90 23.82 -3.24
CA ARG A 46 2.33 23.83 -3.57
C ARG A 46 3.19 24.23 -2.38
N GLY A 47 2.70 25.16 -1.58
CA GLY A 47 3.35 25.68 -0.37
C GLY A 47 3.01 24.88 0.90
N LEU A 48 2.36 23.71 0.80
CA LEU A 48 2.06 22.88 1.97
C LEU A 48 3.35 22.53 2.72
N LYS A 49 3.43 23.02 3.96
CA LYS A 49 4.56 22.69 4.83
C LYS A 49 4.19 21.51 5.71
N ILE A 50 4.75 20.36 5.40
CA ILE A 50 4.78 19.22 6.33
C ILE A 50 5.95 19.48 7.29
N PRO A 51 5.78 19.27 8.60
CA PRO A 51 6.87 19.41 9.55
C PRO A 51 8.11 18.64 9.11
N ASP A 52 9.28 19.28 9.18
CA ASP A 52 10.53 18.59 8.91
C ASP A 52 10.75 17.52 9.98
N TRP A 53 10.68 16.27 9.55
CA TRP A 53 10.95 15.15 10.43
C TRP A 53 12.45 14.82 10.37
N PRO A 54 13.18 15.02 11.50
CA PRO A 54 14.61 14.79 11.49
C PRO A 54 14.91 13.30 11.34
N MET A 55 15.69 12.97 10.30
CA MET A 55 16.20 11.60 10.16
C MET A 55 17.09 11.25 11.35
N PRO A 56 17.04 9.99 11.83
CA PRO A 56 17.90 9.54 12.92
C PRO A 56 19.39 9.75 12.60
N THR A 57 20.13 10.29 13.57
CA THR A 57 21.58 10.49 13.49
C THR A 57 22.35 9.65 14.50
N ASP A 58 21.64 9.01 15.43
CA ASP A 58 22.17 8.09 16.44
C ASP A 58 21.27 6.83 16.47
N VAL A 59 21.87 5.67 16.19
CA VAL A 59 21.14 4.38 16.15
C VAL A 59 20.62 3.99 17.52
N LYS A 60 21.38 4.24 18.57
CA LYS A 60 20.99 3.86 19.92
C LYS A 60 19.78 4.65 20.38
N GLN A 61 19.81 5.97 20.25
CA GLN A 61 18.67 6.81 20.58
C GLN A 61 17.42 6.45 19.73
N TRP A 62 17.65 6.18 18.45
CA TRP A 62 16.57 5.77 17.55
C TRP A 62 15.90 4.48 18.04
N GLU A 63 16.65 3.41 18.25
CA GLU A 63 16.11 2.11 18.65
C GLU A 63 15.51 2.11 20.06
N GLU A 64 16.13 2.81 21.02
CA GLU A 64 15.67 2.82 22.39
C GLU A 64 14.45 3.73 22.63
N THR A 65 14.25 4.75 21.80
CA THR A 65 13.24 5.80 22.10
C THR A 65 12.45 6.26 20.87
N ASP A 66 13.12 6.76 19.84
CA ASP A 66 12.47 7.55 18.79
C ASP A 66 11.67 6.68 17.83
N ARG A 67 12.11 5.47 17.56
CA ARG A 67 11.41 4.48 16.71
C ARG A 67 10.04 4.12 17.29
N ALA A 68 9.98 3.80 18.57
CA ALA A 68 8.74 3.47 19.25
C ALA A 68 7.79 4.68 19.27
N ARG A 69 8.28 5.89 19.52
CA ARG A 69 7.50 7.14 19.51
C ARG A 69 6.95 7.44 18.10
N THR A 70 7.78 7.31 17.07
CA THR A 70 7.37 7.53 15.67
C THR A 70 6.30 6.54 15.26
N ARG A 71 6.50 5.23 15.56
CA ARG A 71 5.50 4.20 15.30
C ARG A 71 4.19 4.46 16.04
N ALA A 72 4.24 4.82 17.30
CA ALA A 72 3.04 5.14 18.09
C ALA A 72 2.28 6.34 17.49
N THR A 73 2.99 7.33 16.98
CA THR A 73 2.38 8.47 16.28
C THR A 73 1.71 8.03 14.98
N LEU A 74 2.39 7.22 14.16
CA LEU A 74 1.85 6.64 12.94
C LEU A 74 0.57 5.84 13.21
N VAL A 75 0.60 4.95 14.21
CA VAL A 75 -0.55 4.12 14.60
C VAL A 75 -1.72 4.98 15.09
N ARG A 76 -1.47 6.05 15.83
CA ARG A 76 -2.54 7.00 16.20
C ARG A 76 -3.20 7.66 14.98
N CYS A 77 -2.44 7.99 13.94
CA CYS A 77 -3.01 8.54 12.70
C CYS A 77 -3.91 7.54 11.98
N LEU A 78 -3.62 6.23 12.07
CA LEU A 78 -4.49 5.20 11.52
C LEU A 78 -5.85 5.13 12.22
N GLY A 79 -5.94 5.60 13.46
CA GLY A 79 -7.12 5.56 14.33
C GLY A 79 -7.16 4.33 15.23
N GLU A 80 -8.19 4.24 16.04
CA GLU A 80 -8.37 3.12 16.96
C GLU A 80 -8.78 1.84 16.19
N MET A 81 -7.88 0.87 16.17
CA MET A 81 -8.10 -0.40 15.49
C MET A 81 -8.76 -1.41 16.44
N PRO A 82 -9.85 -2.09 16.01
CA PRO A 82 -10.46 -3.16 16.79
C PRO A 82 -9.47 -4.30 17.06
N PRO A 83 -9.66 -5.08 18.13
CA PRO A 83 -8.86 -6.28 18.37
C PRO A 83 -8.91 -7.24 17.19
N ARG A 84 -7.78 -7.88 16.87
CA ARG A 84 -7.74 -8.92 15.84
C ARG A 84 -8.42 -10.20 16.31
N PRO A 85 -9.10 -10.95 15.40
CA PRO A 85 -9.75 -12.22 15.74
C PRO A 85 -8.73 -13.32 16.04
N ASP A 86 -9.19 -14.41 16.66
CA ASP A 86 -8.37 -15.61 16.86
C ASP A 86 -7.94 -16.20 15.50
N PRO A 87 -6.63 -16.26 15.19
CA PRO A 87 -6.14 -16.73 13.89
C PRO A 87 -6.41 -18.22 13.62
N ARG A 88 -6.81 -19.01 14.65
CA ARG A 88 -7.21 -20.41 14.49
C ARG A 88 -8.63 -20.58 13.94
N LYS A 89 -9.41 -19.50 13.85
CA LYS A 89 -10.77 -19.49 13.29
C LYS A 89 -10.80 -19.27 11.77
N VAL A 90 -9.67 -19.46 11.10
CA VAL A 90 -9.60 -19.45 9.65
C VAL A 90 -10.20 -20.74 9.10
N LYS A 91 -11.06 -20.60 8.08
CA LYS A 91 -11.73 -21.71 7.42
C LYS A 91 -11.06 -21.99 6.09
N VAL A 92 -10.53 -23.19 5.91
CA VAL A 92 -10.05 -23.68 4.62
C VAL A 92 -11.27 -24.10 3.81
N LEU A 93 -11.39 -23.57 2.58
CA LEU A 93 -12.51 -23.79 1.68
C LEU A 93 -12.23 -24.90 0.68
N SER A 94 -11.03 -24.92 0.11
CA SER A 94 -10.61 -25.92 -0.87
C SER A 94 -9.09 -26.03 -0.92
N LYS A 95 -8.63 -27.18 -1.44
CA LYS A 95 -7.23 -27.42 -1.82
C LYS A 95 -7.21 -27.96 -3.22
N GLU A 96 -6.36 -27.39 -4.05
CA GLU A 96 -6.14 -27.79 -5.43
C GLU A 96 -4.67 -28.12 -5.63
N ASP A 97 -4.42 -29.29 -6.21
CA ASP A 97 -3.09 -29.85 -6.37
C ASP A 97 -2.50 -29.43 -7.73
N HIS A 98 -1.45 -28.62 -7.72
CA HIS A 98 -0.65 -28.26 -8.89
C HIS A 98 0.67 -29.04 -8.89
N GLU A 99 1.43 -29.00 -9.99
CA GLU A 99 2.69 -29.74 -10.13
C GLU A 99 3.68 -29.40 -9.01
N ASP A 100 3.95 -28.12 -8.77
CA ASP A 100 5.00 -27.62 -7.86
C ASP A 100 4.49 -27.21 -6.49
N TYR A 101 3.21 -26.92 -6.34
CA TYR A 101 2.60 -26.38 -5.14
C TYR A 101 1.13 -26.79 -4.99
N VAL A 102 0.60 -26.60 -3.80
CA VAL A 102 -0.84 -26.71 -3.51
C VAL A 102 -1.42 -25.31 -3.40
N VAL A 103 -2.53 -25.05 -4.06
CA VAL A 103 -3.35 -23.85 -3.87
C VAL A 103 -4.40 -24.14 -2.81
N GLU A 104 -4.34 -23.45 -1.70
CA GLU A 104 -5.34 -23.54 -0.63
C GLU A 104 -6.15 -22.25 -0.58
N ARG A 105 -7.46 -22.32 -0.79
CA ARG A 105 -8.38 -21.20 -0.60
C ARG A 105 -8.89 -21.20 0.83
N PHE A 106 -8.88 -20.03 1.46
CA PHE A 106 -9.33 -19.86 2.83
C PHE A 106 -10.15 -18.58 2.99
N GLU A 107 -10.84 -18.49 4.12
CA GLU A 107 -11.51 -17.28 4.56
C GLU A 107 -11.40 -17.10 6.06
N PHE A 108 -11.40 -15.85 6.52
CA PHE A 108 -11.58 -15.52 7.92
C PHE A 108 -12.50 -14.32 8.09
N HIS A 109 -13.21 -14.26 9.21
CA HIS A 109 -13.94 -13.04 9.57
C HIS A 109 -12.94 -12.06 10.21
N ASN A 110 -12.93 -10.79 9.77
CA ASN A 110 -11.99 -9.78 10.30
C ASN A 110 -12.27 -9.37 11.77
N GLY A 111 -13.29 -9.94 12.41
CA GLY A 111 -13.68 -9.64 13.78
C GLY A 111 -14.54 -8.38 13.96
N VAL A 112 -14.89 -7.71 12.85
CA VAL A 112 -15.68 -6.47 12.87
C VAL A 112 -16.95 -6.63 12.02
N ASP A 113 -16.79 -6.69 10.71
CA ASP A 113 -17.90 -6.53 9.78
C ASP A 113 -17.80 -7.35 8.48
N MET A 114 -16.64 -7.96 8.18
CA MET A 114 -16.42 -8.58 6.88
C MET A 114 -15.69 -9.93 6.96
N THR A 115 -16.03 -10.80 6.01
CA THR A 115 -15.23 -11.97 5.65
C THR A 115 -14.12 -11.55 4.68
N VAL A 116 -12.93 -12.03 4.92
CA VAL A 116 -11.72 -11.79 4.13
C VAL A 116 -11.34 -13.09 3.42
N PRO A 117 -11.53 -13.19 2.10
CA PRO A 117 -11.08 -14.34 1.32
C PRO A 117 -9.59 -14.25 1.04
N GLY A 118 -8.93 -15.40 1.06
CA GLY A 118 -7.50 -15.50 0.83
C GLY A 118 -7.11 -16.76 0.07
N VAL A 119 -5.86 -16.75 -0.39
CA VAL A 119 -5.20 -17.88 -1.09
C VAL A 119 -3.81 -18.08 -0.52
N LEU A 120 -3.46 -19.34 -0.24
CA LEU A 120 -2.09 -19.78 0.02
C LEU A 120 -1.61 -20.64 -1.14
N LEU A 121 -0.38 -20.39 -1.59
CA LEU A 121 0.39 -21.31 -2.42
C LEU A 121 1.45 -21.96 -1.53
N ILE A 122 1.37 -23.27 -1.37
CA ILE A 122 2.24 -24.04 -0.47
C ILE A 122 3.15 -24.93 -1.33
N PRO A 123 4.46 -24.67 -1.36
CA PRO A 123 5.40 -25.48 -2.13
C PRO A 123 5.35 -26.94 -1.75
N LYS A 124 5.44 -27.82 -2.76
CA LYS A 124 5.62 -29.26 -2.57
C LYS A 124 7.11 -29.63 -2.43
N ASN A 125 7.35 -30.82 -1.97
CA ASN A 125 8.70 -31.42 -1.92
C ASN A 125 9.74 -30.61 -1.14
N ARG A 126 9.29 -29.88 -0.10
CA ARG A 126 10.14 -29.14 0.82
C ARG A 126 10.09 -29.76 2.22
N LYS A 127 11.19 -29.68 2.94
CA LYS A 127 11.30 -30.19 4.31
C LYS A 127 11.32 -29.03 5.30
N GLY A 128 10.48 -29.12 6.31
CA GLY A 128 10.43 -28.14 7.41
C GLY A 128 9.73 -26.82 7.05
N PRO A 129 9.68 -25.89 7.99
CA PRO A 129 9.05 -24.58 7.80
C PRO A 129 9.79 -23.73 6.75
N MET A 130 9.03 -23.13 5.85
CA MET A 130 9.51 -22.32 4.72
C MET A 130 9.33 -20.84 4.99
N PRO A 131 10.15 -19.95 4.38
CA PRO A 131 9.87 -18.53 4.38
C PRO A 131 8.54 -18.26 3.68
N ALA A 132 7.85 -17.18 4.06
CA ALA A 132 6.59 -16.79 3.47
C ALA A 132 6.67 -15.39 2.84
N ILE A 133 5.90 -15.17 1.76
CA ILE A 133 5.73 -13.89 1.11
C ILE A 133 4.26 -13.51 1.12
N ILE A 134 3.95 -12.34 1.67
CA ILE A 134 2.63 -11.73 1.53
C ILE A 134 2.61 -10.94 0.24
N GLY A 135 1.81 -11.40 -0.73
CA GLY A 135 1.60 -10.74 -2.00
C GLY A 135 0.40 -9.79 -1.92
N LEU A 136 0.62 -8.51 -2.18
CA LEU A 136 -0.36 -7.44 -2.03
C LEU A 136 -0.72 -6.88 -3.39
N HIS A 137 -1.98 -7.08 -3.80
CA HIS A 137 -2.46 -6.63 -5.12
C HIS A 137 -2.64 -5.11 -5.19
N GLY A 138 -2.63 -4.57 -6.42
CA GLY A 138 -2.86 -3.16 -6.72
C GLY A 138 -4.33 -2.74 -6.62
N HIS A 139 -4.59 -1.43 -6.72
CA HIS A 139 -5.95 -0.88 -6.75
C HIS A 139 -6.73 -1.39 -7.96
N GLY A 140 -7.97 -1.80 -7.74
CA GLY A 140 -8.81 -2.38 -8.79
C GLY A 140 -8.42 -3.81 -9.22
N SER A 141 -7.47 -4.44 -8.52
CA SER A 141 -7.03 -5.81 -8.76
C SER A 141 -7.47 -6.75 -7.63
N THR A 142 -7.05 -8.02 -7.66
CA THR A 142 -7.48 -9.05 -6.72
C THR A 142 -6.31 -9.93 -6.29
N LYS A 143 -6.53 -10.79 -5.29
CA LYS A 143 -5.55 -11.80 -4.86
C LYS A 143 -5.18 -12.77 -5.99
N GLU A 144 -6.13 -13.07 -6.90
CA GLU A 144 -5.85 -13.92 -8.07
C GLU A 144 -4.77 -13.33 -8.97
N HIS A 145 -4.71 -12.00 -9.09
CA HIS A 145 -3.66 -11.32 -9.88
C HIS A 145 -2.24 -11.60 -9.33
N ILE A 146 -2.14 -11.90 -8.04
CA ILE A 146 -0.89 -12.31 -7.39
C ILE A 146 -0.66 -13.81 -7.52
N THR A 147 -1.73 -14.63 -7.41
CA THR A 147 -1.64 -16.06 -7.10
C THR A 147 -1.85 -16.99 -8.30
N THR A 148 -2.07 -16.44 -9.49
CA THR A 148 -2.25 -17.24 -10.72
C THR A 148 -1.15 -17.03 -11.74
N ASP A 149 -1.01 -17.98 -12.68
CA ASP A 149 -0.14 -17.91 -13.86
C ASP A 149 -0.85 -17.31 -15.10
N GLU A 150 -2.01 -16.69 -14.93
CA GLU A 150 -2.76 -16.11 -16.05
C GLU A 150 -1.97 -15.01 -16.77
N LYS A 151 -2.19 -14.86 -18.07
CA LYS A 151 -1.43 -13.98 -18.97
C LYS A 151 -1.30 -12.53 -18.48
N ASN A 152 -2.32 -12.03 -17.78
CA ASN A 152 -2.36 -10.66 -17.28
C ASN A 152 -2.08 -10.56 -15.77
N SER A 153 -1.69 -11.67 -15.13
CA SER A 153 -1.36 -11.68 -13.69
C SER A 153 0.05 -11.15 -13.44
N GLN A 154 0.31 -10.71 -12.21
CA GLN A 154 1.68 -10.39 -11.78
C GLN A 154 2.52 -11.66 -11.60
N ASN A 155 1.88 -12.81 -11.43
CA ASN A 155 2.52 -14.13 -11.30
C ASN A 155 3.55 -14.22 -10.17
N ILE A 156 3.41 -13.40 -9.14
CA ILE A 156 4.33 -13.41 -8.00
C ILE A 156 4.22 -14.74 -7.23
N GLY A 157 2.99 -15.18 -6.98
CA GLY A 157 2.70 -16.38 -6.20
C GLY A 157 3.32 -17.63 -6.79
N PRO A 158 2.96 -18.05 -8.02
CA PRO A 158 3.55 -19.20 -8.68
C PRO A 158 5.07 -19.12 -8.80
N LEU A 159 5.60 -17.94 -9.13
CA LEU A 159 7.04 -17.72 -9.25
C LEU A 159 7.77 -17.99 -7.94
N MET A 160 7.29 -17.43 -6.83
CA MET A 160 7.90 -17.58 -5.51
C MET A 160 7.63 -18.96 -4.89
N ALA A 161 6.45 -19.56 -5.16
CA ALA A 161 6.16 -20.92 -4.70
C ALA A 161 7.13 -21.95 -5.30
N ARG A 162 7.42 -21.85 -6.60
CA ARG A 162 8.44 -22.69 -7.25
C ARG A 162 9.84 -22.51 -6.67
N LYS A 163 10.11 -21.34 -6.08
CA LYS A 163 11.37 -21.03 -5.37
C LYS A 163 11.37 -21.50 -3.91
N GLY A 164 10.28 -22.08 -3.42
CA GLY A 164 10.17 -22.63 -2.07
C GLY A 164 9.67 -21.67 -1.00
N TYR A 165 8.93 -20.65 -1.39
CA TYR A 165 8.24 -19.73 -0.47
C TYR A 165 6.76 -20.08 -0.38
N VAL A 166 6.21 -20.11 0.82
CA VAL A 166 4.76 -20.04 0.97
C VAL A 166 4.31 -18.65 0.55
N VAL A 167 3.32 -18.56 -0.33
CA VAL A 167 2.79 -17.25 -0.73
C VAL A 167 1.37 -17.09 -0.28
N ALA A 168 1.07 -15.97 0.40
CA ALA A 168 -0.25 -15.63 0.90
C ALA A 168 -0.76 -14.35 0.26
N ALA A 169 -2.01 -14.31 -0.16
CA ALA A 169 -2.67 -13.11 -0.64
C ALA A 169 -4.13 -13.06 -0.19
N ILE A 170 -4.62 -11.87 0.15
CA ILE A 170 -6.02 -11.58 0.48
C ILE A 170 -6.56 -10.45 -0.38
N ASP A 171 -7.88 -10.44 -0.62
CA ASP A 171 -8.53 -9.29 -1.25
C ASP A 171 -8.63 -8.12 -0.28
N ALA A 172 -8.26 -6.93 -0.75
CA ALA A 172 -8.55 -5.69 -0.03
C ALA A 172 -10.05 -5.44 0.10
N SER A 173 -10.44 -4.63 1.07
CA SER A 173 -11.83 -4.45 1.56
C SER A 173 -12.87 -4.10 0.48
N PHE A 174 -12.45 -3.62 -0.66
CA PHE A 174 -13.33 -3.17 -1.76
C PHE A 174 -13.01 -3.85 -3.11
N ASN A 175 -12.24 -4.94 -3.11
CA ASN A 175 -11.83 -5.65 -4.33
C ASN A 175 -12.22 -7.13 -4.31
N GLY A 176 -12.11 -7.77 -5.46
CA GLY A 176 -12.29 -9.19 -5.64
C GLY A 176 -13.66 -9.70 -5.16
N GLU A 177 -13.66 -10.77 -4.40
CA GLU A 177 -14.86 -11.39 -3.84
C GLU A 177 -15.59 -10.52 -2.79
N ARG A 178 -14.97 -9.41 -2.39
CA ARG A 178 -15.54 -8.45 -1.42
C ARG A 178 -16.28 -7.30 -2.11
N THR A 179 -16.17 -7.17 -3.42
CA THR A 179 -16.85 -6.11 -4.20
C THR A 179 -18.37 -6.17 -4.02
N GLY A 180 -18.99 -5.03 -3.82
CA GLY A 180 -20.44 -4.92 -3.61
C GLY A 180 -20.92 -5.28 -2.20
N LYS A 181 -20.03 -5.48 -1.26
CA LYS A 181 -20.34 -5.84 0.15
C LYS A 181 -20.06 -4.68 1.11
N GLY A 182 -20.12 -3.44 0.64
CA GLY A 182 -19.91 -2.26 1.47
C GLY A 182 -21.11 -1.88 2.33
N PRO A 183 -20.94 -0.88 3.22
CA PRO A 183 -21.94 -0.50 4.21
C PRO A 183 -23.21 0.12 3.63
N SER A 184 -23.18 0.64 2.40
CA SER A 184 -24.38 1.14 1.69
C SER A 184 -25.21 0.01 1.09
N GLY A 185 -24.73 -1.24 1.10
CA GLY A 185 -25.35 -2.43 0.56
C GLY A 185 -24.97 -2.74 -0.88
N ALA A 186 -24.98 -4.02 -1.24
CA ALA A 186 -24.49 -4.55 -2.51
C ALA A 186 -25.09 -3.84 -3.76
N LYS A 187 -26.31 -3.32 -3.66
CA LYS A 187 -26.97 -2.61 -4.77
C LYS A 187 -26.37 -1.22 -5.03
N LEU A 188 -25.97 -0.51 -3.96
CA LEU A 188 -25.39 0.85 -4.01
C LEU A 188 -23.86 0.81 -4.11
N ASP A 189 -23.24 -0.19 -3.50
CA ASP A 189 -21.77 -0.39 -3.51
C ASP A 189 -21.34 -1.36 -4.63
N LYS A 190 -22.06 -1.38 -5.76
CA LYS A 190 -21.67 -2.18 -6.91
C LYS A 190 -20.39 -1.62 -7.53
N GLY A 191 -19.34 -2.43 -7.53
CA GLY A 191 -18.01 -2.04 -7.99
C GLY A 191 -17.08 -1.57 -6.86
N ALA A 192 -15.78 -1.58 -7.14
CA ALA A 192 -14.75 -1.26 -6.15
C ALA A 192 -14.83 0.20 -5.66
N GLY A 193 -14.94 1.17 -6.57
CA GLY A 193 -14.92 2.59 -6.23
C GLY A 193 -16.08 3.04 -5.31
N PRO A 194 -17.34 2.72 -5.58
CA PRO A 194 -18.45 3.04 -4.67
C PRO A 194 -18.27 2.42 -3.28
N GLN A 195 -17.80 1.17 -3.20
CA GLN A 195 -17.55 0.50 -1.93
C GLN A 195 -16.39 1.12 -1.16
N GLU A 196 -15.28 1.43 -1.85
CA GLU A 196 -14.13 2.14 -1.29
C GLU A 196 -14.56 3.46 -0.63
N MET A 197 -15.37 4.25 -1.35
CA MET A 197 -15.91 5.52 -0.86
C MET A 197 -16.81 5.33 0.36
N SER A 198 -17.67 4.32 0.36
CA SER A 198 -18.60 4.04 1.47
C SER A 198 -17.84 3.60 2.73
N LEU A 199 -16.86 2.71 2.56
CA LEU A 199 -16.00 2.24 3.66
C LEU A 199 -15.12 3.37 4.23
N PHE A 200 -14.54 4.20 3.36
CA PHE A 200 -13.75 5.35 3.79
C PHE A 200 -14.57 6.29 4.70
N LYS A 201 -15.78 6.67 4.24
CA LYS A 201 -16.68 7.56 5.01
C LYS A 201 -17.10 6.92 6.33
N LEU A 202 -17.46 5.63 6.30
CA LEU A 202 -17.90 4.91 7.50
C LEU A 202 -16.79 4.86 8.56
N TYR A 203 -15.59 4.44 8.14
CA TYR A 203 -14.48 4.31 9.09
C TYR A 203 -14.00 5.67 9.59
N LEU A 204 -14.01 6.71 8.74
CA LEU A 204 -13.70 8.07 9.18
C LEU A 204 -14.64 8.53 10.29
N TRP A 205 -15.95 8.28 10.17
CA TRP A 205 -16.92 8.59 11.24
C TRP A 205 -16.70 7.76 12.50
N GLN A 206 -16.11 6.58 12.37
CA GLN A 206 -15.75 5.72 13.51
C GLN A 206 -14.38 6.06 14.12
N GLY A 207 -13.74 7.15 13.70
CA GLY A 207 -12.44 7.56 14.22
C GLY A 207 -11.26 6.71 13.77
N ARG A 208 -11.37 6.03 12.62
CA ARG A 208 -10.31 5.20 12.03
C ARG A 208 -10.19 5.42 10.52
N SER A 209 -9.05 5.08 9.96
CA SER A 209 -8.84 5.16 8.51
C SER A 209 -9.17 3.83 7.81
N LEU A 210 -9.64 3.91 6.57
CA LEU A 210 -9.76 2.73 5.71
C LEU A 210 -8.40 2.03 5.54
N TRP A 211 -7.33 2.83 5.40
CA TRP A 211 -5.96 2.33 5.31
C TRP A 211 -5.56 1.50 6.53
N GLY A 212 -5.86 1.99 7.74
CA GLY A 212 -5.60 1.27 8.98
C GLY A 212 -6.35 -0.06 9.07
N MET A 213 -7.61 -0.08 8.62
CA MET A 213 -8.39 -1.32 8.58
C MET A 213 -7.83 -2.34 7.58
N MET A 214 -7.33 -1.90 6.41
CA MET A 214 -6.66 -2.78 5.45
C MET A 214 -5.37 -3.37 6.03
N LEU A 215 -4.50 -2.55 6.61
CA LEU A 215 -3.27 -3.02 7.27
C LEU A 215 -3.57 -3.99 8.43
N ARG A 216 -4.63 -3.73 9.19
CA ARG A 216 -5.07 -4.63 10.26
C ARG A 216 -5.49 -6.01 9.73
N GLU A 217 -6.16 -6.07 8.59
CA GLU A 217 -6.52 -7.36 7.96
C GLU A 217 -5.27 -8.12 7.47
N GLU A 218 -4.25 -7.41 7.01
CA GLU A 218 -2.96 -7.99 6.68
C GLU A 218 -2.20 -8.49 7.92
N GLN A 219 -2.32 -7.79 9.04
CA GLN A 219 -1.83 -8.31 10.33
C GLN A 219 -2.58 -9.56 10.77
N CYS A 220 -3.91 -9.68 10.50
CA CYS A 220 -4.64 -10.93 10.73
C CYS A 220 -4.11 -12.06 9.83
N LEU A 221 -3.71 -11.76 8.60
CA LEU A 221 -3.05 -12.73 7.73
C LEU A 221 -1.70 -13.18 8.30
N ILE A 222 -0.89 -12.26 8.83
CA ILE A 222 0.36 -12.61 9.52
C ILE A 222 0.07 -13.52 10.72
N ASP A 223 -0.91 -13.16 11.56
CA ASP A 223 -1.32 -13.97 12.71
C ASP A 223 -1.71 -15.40 12.26
N TYR A 224 -2.41 -15.55 11.12
CA TYR A 224 -2.73 -16.84 10.55
C TYR A 224 -1.49 -17.60 10.06
N LEU A 225 -0.59 -16.94 9.34
CA LEU A 225 0.65 -17.55 8.86
C LEU A 225 1.50 -18.11 10.02
N GLU A 226 1.53 -17.45 11.17
CA GLU A 226 2.22 -17.94 12.37
C GLU A 226 1.63 -19.23 12.93
N THR A 227 0.36 -19.53 12.65
CA THR A 227 -0.27 -20.81 13.05
C THR A 227 0.03 -21.96 12.10
N ARG A 228 0.62 -21.70 10.95
CA ARG A 228 0.84 -22.69 9.88
C ARG A 228 2.16 -23.45 10.11
N PRO A 229 2.13 -24.79 10.19
CA PRO A 229 3.36 -25.58 10.37
C PRO A 229 4.32 -25.51 9.18
N GLU A 230 3.81 -25.13 7.99
CA GLU A 230 4.63 -24.97 6.78
C GLU A 230 5.43 -23.66 6.77
N VAL A 231 5.10 -22.69 7.64
CA VAL A 231 5.66 -21.33 7.64
C VAL A 231 6.71 -21.17 8.74
N ASP A 232 7.88 -20.65 8.38
CA ASP A 232 8.81 -20.07 9.37
C ASP A 232 8.41 -18.62 9.65
N ALA A 233 7.75 -18.40 10.77
CA ALA A 233 7.26 -17.09 11.20
C ALA A 233 8.36 -16.01 11.37
N ARG A 234 9.64 -16.41 11.43
CA ARG A 234 10.79 -15.49 11.49
C ARG A 234 11.26 -15.04 10.10
N ARG A 235 10.68 -15.54 9.02
CA ARG A 235 11.07 -15.27 7.64
C ARG A 235 9.84 -14.95 6.78
N ILE A 236 9.11 -13.87 7.14
CA ILE A 236 7.97 -13.36 6.40
C ILE A 236 8.38 -12.08 5.67
N GLY A 237 8.17 -12.03 4.35
CA GLY A 237 8.35 -10.84 3.53
C GLY A 237 7.03 -10.30 3.00
N ALA A 238 7.05 -9.06 2.51
CA ALA A 238 5.91 -8.45 1.85
C ALA A 238 6.31 -7.83 0.50
N THR A 239 5.45 -7.96 -0.51
CA THR A 239 5.67 -7.36 -1.82
C THR A 239 4.36 -7.04 -2.52
N GLY A 240 4.39 -6.05 -3.40
CA GLY A 240 3.28 -5.71 -4.26
C GLY A 240 3.58 -4.53 -5.16
N MET A 241 2.66 -4.25 -6.07
CA MET A 241 2.75 -3.12 -6.98
C MET A 241 1.66 -2.10 -6.67
N SER A 242 1.95 -0.80 -6.88
CA SER A 242 0.96 0.28 -6.76
C SER A 242 0.39 0.36 -5.33
N MET A 243 -0.91 0.25 -5.13
CA MET A 243 -1.52 0.10 -3.80
C MET A 243 -0.86 -1.03 -3.00
N GLY A 244 -0.46 -2.13 -3.66
CA GLY A 244 0.25 -3.24 -3.03
C GLY A 244 1.67 -2.86 -2.56
N CYS A 245 2.38 -2.01 -3.32
CA CYS A 245 3.66 -1.44 -2.90
C CYS A 245 3.48 -0.63 -1.61
N THR A 246 2.55 0.33 -1.63
CA THR A 246 2.28 1.17 -0.46
C THR A 246 1.88 0.32 0.76
N ARG A 247 1.03 -0.69 0.56
CA ARG A 247 0.65 -1.64 1.64
C ARG A 247 1.86 -2.39 2.19
N SER A 248 2.81 -2.82 1.35
CA SER A 248 3.96 -3.61 1.79
C SER A 248 4.88 -2.83 2.71
N TRP A 249 5.24 -1.59 2.38
CA TRP A 249 6.09 -0.80 3.26
C TRP A 249 5.36 -0.23 4.48
N TRP A 250 4.06 0.12 4.37
CA TRP A 250 3.27 0.47 5.55
C TRP A 250 3.13 -0.70 6.53
N LEU A 251 2.83 -1.90 6.02
CA LEU A 251 2.74 -3.10 6.84
C LEU A 251 4.04 -3.37 7.59
N ALA A 252 5.17 -3.29 6.90
CA ALA A 252 6.48 -3.44 7.53
C ALA A 252 6.80 -2.34 8.55
N ALA A 253 6.31 -1.11 8.35
CA ALA A 253 6.49 -0.03 9.31
C ALA A 253 5.72 -0.26 10.63
N VAL A 254 4.53 -0.87 10.55
CA VAL A 254 3.67 -1.09 11.73
C VAL A 254 3.81 -2.49 12.34
N ASP A 255 4.44 -3.44 11.63
CA ASP A 255 4.59 -4.82 12.09
C ASP A 255 6.00 -5.36 11.83
N ASP A 256 6.75 -5.56 12.90
CA ASP A 256 8.16 -6.01 12.83
C ASP A 256 8.30 -7.48 12.40
N ARG A 257 7.23 -8.25 12.28
CA ARG A 257 7.27 -9.62 11.75
C ARG A 257 7.54 -9.67 10.26
N ILE A 258 7.31 -8.57 9.53
CA ILE A 258 7.75 -8.42 8.14
C ILE A 258 9.26 -8.17 8.13
N GLN A 259 10.02 -9.16 7.68
CA GLN A 259 11.48 -9.18 7.74
C GLN A 259 12.17 -8.69 6.47
N ALA A 260 11.45 -8.58 5.35
CA ALA A 260 11.95 -8.02 4.11
C ALA A 260 10.81 -7.42 3.29
N VAL A 261 11.09 -6.35 2.55
CA VAL A 261 10.12 -5.65 1.71
C VAL A 261 10.65 -5.48 0.29
N VAL A 262 9.76 -5.69 -0.69
CA VAL A 262 9.97 -5.24 -2.06
C VAL A 262 8.74 -4.49 -2.53
N GLY A 263 8.87 -3.20 -2.80
CA GLY A 263 7.83 -2.35 -3.36
C GLY A 263 8.03 -2.08 -4.85
N VAL A 264 6.94 -1.99 -5.61
CA VAL A 264 6.96 -1.65 -7.03
C VAL A 264 5.98 -0.53 -7.33
N ALA A 265 6.49 0.58 -7.91
CA ALA A 265 5.70 1.69 -8.45
C ALA A 265 4.79 2.39 -7.42
N CYS A 266 5.30 2.81 -6.27
CA CYS A 266 4.66 3.75 -5.32
C CYS A 266 5.60 4.22 -4.20
N PHE A 267 6.88 4.22 -4.48
CA PHE A 267 7.88 4.77 -3.55
C PHE A 267 8.08 6.26 -3.81
N THR A 268 7.45 7.12 -3.02
CA THR A 268 7.61 8.58 -3.15
C THR A 268 7.25 9.32 -1.87
N ARG A 269 7.60 10.60 -1.79
CA ARG A 269 7.12 11.49 -0.73
C ARG A 269 5.77 12.10 -1.12
N TYR A 270 4.94 12.31 -0.13
CA TYR A 270 3.63 12.94 -0.33
C TYR A 270 3.75 14.43 -0.67
N THR A 271 4.79 15.11 -0.17
CA THR A 271 5.07 16.52 -0.50
C THR A 271 5.20 16.72 -2.01
N GLU A 272 6.05 15.91 -2.68
CA GLU A 272 6.28 16.03 -4.11
C GLU A 272 5.07 15.55 -4.93
N LEU A 273 4.36 14.52 -4.46
CA LEU A 273 3.11 14.07 -5.06
C LEU A 273 2.05 15.18 -5.09
N ILE A 274 1.91 15.92 -3.97
CA ILE A 274 0.97 17.05 -3.84
C ILE A 274 1.44 18.23 -4.70
N ALA A 275 2.72 18.58 -4.61
CA ALA A 275 3.29 19.72 -5.35
C ALA A 275 3.15 19.56 -6.87
N GLN A 276 3.16 18.34 -7.37
CA GLN A 276 2.94 18.03 -8.78
C GLN A 276 1.46 17.82 -9.14
N GLY A 277 0.53 17.97 -8.19
CA GLY A 277 -0.91 17.80 -8.42
C GLY A 277 -1.35 16.38 -8.72
N ASN A 278 -0.58 15.40 -8.31
CA ASN A 278 -0.73 14.00 -8.71
C ASN A 278 -1.59 13.16 -7.74
N LEU A 279 -2.28 13.78 -6.78
CA LEU A 279 -3.16 13.07 -5.83
C LEU A 279 -4.23 12.21 -6.51
N ARG A 280 -4.65 12.56 -7.73
CA ARG A 280 -5.65 11.81 -8.51
C ARG A 280 -5.22 10.41 -8.91
N TYR A 281 -3.92 10.08 -8.85
CA TYR A 281 -3.40 8.75 -9.17
C TYR A 281 -3.63 7.75 -8.05
N HIS A 282 -4.01 8.22 -6.87
CA HIS A 282 -4.31 7.38 -5.71
C HIS A 282 -5.81 7.42 -5.38
N GLY A 283 -6.39 6.27 -5.08
CA GLY A 283 -7.75 6.17 -4.57
C GLY A 283 -7.88 6.75 -3.16
N ILE A 284 -9.12 6.96 -2.72
CA ILE A 284 -9.38 7.57 -1.42
C ILE A 284 -8.86 6.72 -0.24
N TYR A 285 -8.65 5.43 -0.44
CA TYR A 285 -8.06 4.51 0.54
C TYR A 285 -6.72 5.00 1.10
N TYR A 286 -5.95 5.71 0.26
CA TYR A 286 -4.57 6.11 0.51
C TYR A 286 -4.43 7.21 1.59
N PHE A 287 -5.50 7.95 1.85
CA PHE A 287 -5.46 9.16 2.66
C PHE A 287 -5.70 8.86 4.13
N VAL A 288 -4.64 9.05 4.94
CA VAL A 288 -4.66 8.86 6.39
C VAL A 288 -4.77 10.23 7.07
N PRO A 289 -5.85 10.50 7.81
CA PRO A 289 -6.04 11.79 8.47
C PRO A 289 -4.91 12.13 9.45
N GLY A 290 -4.44 13.38 9.40
CA GLY A 290 -3.52 13.93 10.38
C GLY A 290 -2.05 13.52 10.23
N VAL A 291 -1.67 12.63 9.30
CA VAL A 291 -0.27 12.20 9.13
C VAL A 291 0.67 13.38 8.86
N PHE A 292 0.23 14.36 8.07
CA PHE A 292 1.00 15.56 7.73
C PHE A 292 1.18 16.57 8.87
N ALA A 293 0.48 16.40 9.98
CA ALA A 293 0.77 17.16 11.19
C ALA A 293 2.08 16.72 11.88
N HIS A 294 2.65 15.61 11.47
CA HIS A 294 3.79 14.96 12.13
C HIS A 294 4.98 14.73 11.22
N PHE A 295 4.79 14.19 10.01
CA PHE A 295 5.89 13.81 9.10
C PHE A 295 5.38 13.47 7.69
N ASP A 296 6.30 13.29 6.77
CA ASP A 296 6.09 12.69 5.46
C ASP A 296 6.56 11.21 5.46
N THR A 297 6.58 10.58 4.31
CA THR A 297 6.82 9.12 4.15
C THR A 297 8.19 8.66 4.61
N GLU A 298 9.21 9.55 4.66
CA GLU A 298 10.52 9.18 5.19
C GLU A 298 10.47 8.63 6.61
N ALA A 299 9.58 9.15 7.46
CA ALA A 299 9.41 8.66 8.84
C ALA A 299 8.83 7.23 8.85
N ILE A 300 7.92 6.94 7.93
CA ILE A 300 7.30 5.61 7.79
C ILE A 300 8.34 4.60 7.31
N HIS A 301 9.08 4.93 6.25
CA HIS A 301 10.14 4.07 5.72
C HIS A 301 11.29 3.87 6.71
N ALA A 302 11.61 4.87 7.54
CA ALA A 302 12.63 4.75 8.59
C ALA A 302 12.30 3.66 9.62
N LEU A 303 11.01 3.38 9.87
CA LEU A 303 10.57 2.30 10.75
C LEU A 303 10.91 0.89 10.22
N ILE A 304 11.20 0.76 8.92
CA ILE A 304 11.60 -0.51 8.30
C ILE A 304 13.06 -0.81 8.59
N ALA A 305 13.92 0.22 8.60
CA ALA A 305 15.35 0.05 8.83
C ALA A 305 15.65 -0.67 10.18
N PRO A 306 16.64 -1.57 10.22
CA PRO A 306 17.60 -1.93 9.16
C PRO A 306 17.20 -3.17 8.34
N ARG A 307 15.92 -3.56 8.33
CA ARG A 307 15.42 -4.73 7.57
C ARG A 307 15.59 -4.53 6.07
N PRO A 308 15.86 -5.60 5.29
CA PRO A 308 15.99 -5.53 3.82
C PRO A 308 14.81 -4.85 3.14
N HIS A 309 15.08 -3.81 2.35
CA HIS A 309 14.07 -2.97 1.71
C HIS A 309 14.52 -2.59 0.29
N LEU A 310 13.78 -3.06 -0.71
CA LEU A 310 14.00 -2.77 -2.13
C LEU A 310 12.79 -2.02 -2.69
N GLU A 311 13.04 -0.94 -3.44
CA GLU A 311 12.02 -0.19 -4.17
C GLU A 311 12.37 -0.11 -5.65
N LEU A 312 11.38 -0.40 -6.51
CA LEU A 312 11.51 -0.47 -7.96
C LEU A 312 10.47 0.48 -8.58
N SER A 313 10.93 1.50 -9.28
CA SER A 313 10.06 2.57 -9.79
C SER A 313 10.39 2.91 -11.25
N GLY A 314 9.40 3.41 -11.99
CA GLY A 314 9.61 4.01 -13.30
C GLY A 314 9.82 5.53 -13.20
N ASP A 315 10.63 6.11 -14.08
CA ASP A 315 10.91 7.55 -14.12
C ASP A 315 9.77 8.37 -14.72
N GLN A 316 8.79 7.71 -15.36
CA GLN A 316 7.60 8.33 -15.95
C GLN A 316 6.30 8.00 -15.17
N ASP A 317 6.41 7.48 -13.95
CA ASP A 317 5.26 7.16 -13.11
C ASP A 317 4.74 8.42 -12.38
N GLY A 318 3.61 8.97 -12.86
CA GLY A 318 2.98 10.12 -12.22
C GLY A 318 2.45 9.86 -10.80
N GLY A 319 2.25 8.60 -10.41
CA GLY A 319 1.88 8.21 -9.05
C GLY A 319 3.05 8.15 -8.06
N ALA A 320 4.29 8.21 -8.56
CA ALA A 320 5.52 8.16 -7.78
C ALA A 320 6.58 9.13 -8.34
N PRO A 321 6.41 10.46 -8.13
CA PRO A 321 7.32 11.48 -8.66
C PRO A 321 8.78 11.21 -8.30
N THR A 322 9.67 11.29 -9.31
CA THR A 322 11.10 10.99 -9.18
C THR A 322 11.83 11.89 -8.17
N ASP A 323 11.42 13.14 -8.01
CA ASP A 323 12.00 14.05 -7.00
C ASP A 323 11.80 13.54 -5.58
N GLY A 324 10.61 12.97 -5.32
CA GLY A 324 10.30 12.32 -4.05
C GLY A 324 11.11 11.04 -3.85
N ILE A 325 11.30 10.24 -4.91
CA ILE A 325 12.13 9.03 -4.89
C ILE A 325 13.58 9.37 -4.54
N VAL A 326 14.18 10.34 -5.23
CA VAL A 326 15.57 10.78 -4.99
C VAL A 326 15.76 11.29 -3.56
N THR A 327 14.78 12.04 -3.05
CA THR A 327 14.83 12.53 -1.68
C THR A 327 14.79 11.38 -0.67
N LEU A 328 13.91 10.40 -0.84
CA LEU A 328 13.82 9.22 0.02
C LEU A 328 15.09 8.36 -0.06
N GLU A 329 15.59 8.12 -1.27
CA GLU A 329 16.82 7.35 -1.48
C GLU A 329 18.00 7.95 -0.70
N LYS A 330 18.18 9.27 -0.78
CA LYS A 330 19.22 9.97 -0.03
C LYS A 330 19.04 9.82 1.48
N LYS A 331 17.83 10.08 1.99
CA LYS A 331 17.51 10.04 3.42
C LYS A 331 17.64 8.61 3.98
N LEU A 332 17.01 7.63 3.35
CA LEU A 332 17.04 6.25 3.81
C LEU A 332 18.42 5.60 3.62
N GLY A 333 19.08 5.86 2.50
CA GLY A 333 20.45 5.41 2.29
C GLY A 333 21.42 5.90 3.38
N ALA A 334 21.26 7.13 3.88
CA ALA A 334 22.01 7.63 5.00
C ALA A 334 21.69 6.86 6.31
N LEU A 335 20.41 6.60 6.58
CA LEU A 335 19.97 5.84 7.75
C LEU A 335 20.52 4.40 7.73
N TYR A 336 20.40 3.70 6.60
CA TYR A 336 20.93 2.33 6.49
C TYR A 336 22.45 2.27 6.62
N ARG A 337 23.18 3.28 6.12
CA ARG A 337 24.63 3.39 6.38
C ARG A 337 24.95 3.66 7.86
N LEU A 338 24.13 4.45 8.55
CA LEU A 338 24.27 4.67 10.00
C LEU A 338 24.18 3.35 10.80
N TYR A 339 23.32 2.42 10.35
CA TYR A 339 23.26 1.05 10.88
C TYR A 339 24.42 0.14 10.47
N GLY A 340 25.30 0.57 9.57
CA GLY A 340 26.30 -0.31 8.95
C GLY A 340 25.68 -1.35 8.00
N LYS A 341 24.45 -1.07 7.49
CA LYS A 341 23.63 -1.97 6.67
C LYS A 341 23.22 -1.33 5.32
N GLY A 342 24.12 -0.56 4.73
CA GLY A 342 23.85 0.15 3.48
C GLY A 342 23.44 -0.75 2.31
N ASP A 343 23.84 -2.03 2.33
CA ASP A 343 23.47 -3.06 1.36
C ASP A 343 22.03 -3.61 1.55
N GLN A 344 21.39 -3.30 2.67
CA GLN A 344 20.02 -3.74 2.97
C GLN A 344 18.94 -2.76 2.50
N PHE A 345 19.32 -1.63 1.91
CA PHE A 345 18.41 -0.71 1.24
C PHE A 345 18.88 -0.44 -0.19
N ARG A 346 17.95 -0.55 -1.13
CA ARG A 346 18.17 -0.20 -2.52
C ARG A 346 16.90 0.37 -3.14
N SER A 347 17.05 1.44 -3.90
CA SER A 347 16.04 2.01 -4.79
C SER A 347 16.57 1.93 -6.22
N VAL A 348 15.73 1.53 -7.18
CA VAL A 348 16.08 1.43 -8.59
C VAL A 348 15.02 2.15 -9.40
N VAL A 349 15.44 3.14 -10.19
CA VAL A 349 14.55 3.86 -11.10
C VAL A 349 14.84 3.40 -12.54
N TYR A 350 13.81 2.86 -13.19
CA TYR A 350 13.88 2.36 -14.56
C TYR A 350 13.54 3.48 -15.54
N LYS A 351 14.43 3.68 -16.51
CA LYS A 351 14.30 4.73 -17.51
C LYS A 351 13.15 4.44 -18.48
N ASP A 352 12.48 5.52 -18.94
CA ASP A 352 11.39 5.48 -19.91
C ASP A 352 10.23 4.54 -19.50
N THR A 353 10.03 4.37 -18.20
CA THR A 353 9.08 3.43 -17.61
C THR A 353 7.99 4.18 -16.83
N GLY A 354 6.74 3.87 -17.13
CA GLY A 354 5.57 4.40 -16.42
C GLY A 354 5.20 3.56 -15.19
N HIS A 355 3.89 3.48 -14.94
CA HIS A 355 3.31 2.68 -13.86
C HIS A 355 3.23 1.19 -14.27
N GLU A 356 4.37 0.50 -14.28
CA GLU A 356 4.52 -0.84 -14.84
C GLU A 356 5.28 -1.78 -13.89
N TYR A 357 5.05 -3.09 -14.05
CA TYR A 357 5.82 -4.13 -13.38
C TYR A 357 6.59 -4.95 -14.44
N LEU A 358 7.79 -4.49 -14.75
CA LEU A 358 8.64 -5.10 -15.78
C LEU A 358 9.15 -6.50 -15.38
N PRO A 359 9.47 -7.37 -16.35
CA PRO A 359 10.09 -8.65 -16.06
C PRO A 359 11.38 -8.53 -15.24
N GLU A 360 12.22 -7.54 -15.52
CA GLU A 360 13.47 -7.26 -14.81
C GLU A 360 13.23 -6.91 -13.34
N MET A 361 12.13 -6.19 -13.05
CA MET A 361 11.72 -5.88 -11.67
C MET A 361 11.32 -7.15 -10.91
N LYS A 362 10.65 -8.11 -11.58
CA LYS A 362 10.31 -9.42 -10.97
C LYS A 362 11.57 -10.23 -10.65
N GLU A 363 12.55 -10.22 -11.53
CA GLU A 363 13.83 -10.88 -11.28
C GLU A 363 14.59 -10.24 -10.11
N GLU A 364 14.58 -8.90 -10.01
CA GLU A 364 15.18 -8.19 -8.87
C GLU A 364 14.47 -8.54 -7.56
N MET A 365 13.14 -8.58 -7.55
CA MET A 365 12.35 -9.01 -6.40
C MET A 365 12.76 -10.41 -5.95
N VAL A 366 12.85 -11.38 -6.89
CA VAL A 366 13.25 -12.76 -6.58
C VAL A 366 14.64 -12.79 -5.97
N ARG A 367 15.63 -12.18 -6.61
CA ARG A 367 17.02 -12.12 -6.10
C ARG A 367 17.09 -11.48 -4.71
N TRP A 368 16.27 -10.45 -4.47
CA TRP A 368 16.22 -9.78 -3.18
C TRP A 368 15.72 -10.70 -2.08
N PHE A 369 14.61 -11.39 -2.29
CA PHE A 369 14.08 -12.33 -1.31
C PHE A 369 14.96 -13.56 -1.11
N GLU A 370 15.56 -14.11 -2.17
CA GLU A 370 16.51 -15.23 -2.07
C GLU A 370 17.73 -14.86 -1.17
N ARG A 371 18.17 -13.60 -1.20
CA ARG A 371 19.22 -13.09 -0.32
C ARG A 371 18.73 -12.79 1.10
N ALA A 372 17.58 -12.12 1.22
CA ALA A 372 17.07 -11.63 2.50
C ALA A 372 16.40 -12.72 3.35
N LEU A 373 15.68 -13.63 2.72
CA LEU A 373 14.89 -14.70 3.34
C LEU A 373 15.17 -16.04 2.63
N PRO A 374 16.38 -16.59 2.70
CA PRO A 374 16.74 -17.76 1.90
C PRO A 374 15.82 -18.94 2.20
N ALA A 375 15.25 -19.55 1.14
CA ALA A 375 14.56 -20.83 1.24
C ALA A 375 15.59 -21.95 1.44
N ALA A 376 15.20 -22.97 2.20
CA ALA A 376 16.04 -24.18 2.28
C ALA A 376 16.13 -24.85 0.91
N LYS A 377 17.33 -25.32 0.55
CA LYS A 377 17.58 -26.05 -0.70
C LYS A 377 16.93 -27.43 -0.67
#